data_65c15169103e86b77f0c0868e0d090d2
#
_entry.id   65c15169103e86b77f0c0868e0d090d2
#
_cell.length_a   1.000
_cell.length_b   1.000
_cell.length_c   1.000
_cell.angle_alpha   90.00
_cell.angle_beta   90.00
_cell.angle_gamma   90.00
#
_symmetry.space_group_name_H-M   'P 1'
#
loop_
_entity.id
_entity.type
_entity.pdbx_description
1 polymer ?
#
loop_
_entity_poly.entity_id
_entity_poly.type
_entity_poly.pdbx_seq_one_letter_code
_entity_poly.pdbx_strand_id
1 'polypeptide(L)'
;MGVLMGKITLNQAYAVRDHWSLSATGTFHEGVHLVSGDVGSGKSTLALMMAGLFPLSGGCIEKEEITSGMLSLQFPELHVTGLSVAEECASWGVDPGEILDATGLTMRKGASPLSLSRGELKRLHLACVLAKDYDLLLLDEPFSSLDCEEKVKLCARIGQKSQGITIIFTHEQNILPRVTRIWEIVDGTLVDCGTPPDAFQHWRHVPPVIKKLTTLGSRPDNISLDDLREAACRIQG
;
A
#
# COMPACT_ATOMS: atom_id res chain seq x y z
N MET A 1 -21.71 -6.59 21.99
CA MET A 1 -21.96 -6.08 20.63
C MET A 1 -20.65 -6.26 19.89
N GLY A 2 -20.57 -7.23 18.94
CA GLY A 2 -19.38 -7.37 18.10
C GLY A 2 -19.26 -6.11 17.24
N VAL A 3 -18.07 -5.51 17.23
CA VAL A 3 -17.76 -4.44 16.27
C VAL A 3 -17.86 -5.09 14.89
N LEU A 4 -18.79 -4.65 14.06
CA LEU A 4 -18.83 -5.05 12.65
C LEU A 4 -17.54 -4.52 12.02
N MET A 5 -16.69 -5.44 11.57
CA MET A 5 -15.42 -5.12 10.90
C MET A 5 -15.69 -4.82 9.43
N GLY A 6 -15.12 -3.73 8.94
CA GLY A 6 -15.24 -3.35 7.54
C GLY A 6 -14.69 -4.42 6.60
N LYS A 7 -15.31 -4.59 5.43
CA LYS A 7 -14.79 -5.43 4.36
C LYS A 7 -15.09 -4.87 2.98
N ILE A 8 -14.24 -5.23 2.01
CA ILE A 8 -14.47 -4.96 0.60
C ILE A 8 -14.43 -6.28 -0.16
N THR A 9 -15.49 -6.59 -0.88
CA THR A 9 -15.66 -7.83 -1.63
C THR A 9 -15.74 -7.55 -3.13
N LEU A 10 -14.88 -8.20 -3.89
CA LEU A 10 -14.87 -8.18 -5.34
C LEU A 10 -15.57 -9.45 -5.84
N ASN A 11 -16.74 -9.28 -6.44
CA ASN A 11 -17.55 -10.38 -6.96
C ASN A 11 -17.40 -10.42 -8.49
N GLN A 12 -16.45 -11.23 -8.98
CA GLN A 12 -16.14 -11.34 -10.40
C GLN A 12 -16.01 -9.96 -11.08
N ALA A 13 -15.42 -9.00 -10.35
CA ALA A 13 -15.22 -7.67 -10.87
C ALA A 13 -14.18 -7.70 -11.98
N TYR A 14 -14.51 -7.19 -13.16
CA TYR A 14 -13.55 -7.12 -14.25
C TYR A 14 -13.64 -5.82 -15.04
N ALA A 15 -12.52 -5.46 -15.62
CA ALA A 15 -12.40 -4.34 -16.54
C ALA A 15 -11.69 -4.79 -17.80
N VAL A 16 -12.16 -4.33 -18.94
CA VAL A 16 -11.60 -4.60 -20.27
C VAL A 16 -11.32 -3.29 -20.97
N ARG A 17 -10.16 -3.15 -21.57
CA ARG A 17 -9.80 -1.99 -22.40
C ARG A 17 -8.85 -2.44 -23.52
N ASP A 18 -9.27 -2.29 -24.76
CA ASP A 18 -8.53 -2.70 -25.97
C ASP A 18 -8.07 -4.16 -25.89
N HIS A 19 -6.76 -4.36 -25.72
CA HIS A 19 -6.14 -5.69 -25.64
C HIS A 19 -5.79 -6.11 -24.22
N TRP A 20 -6.27 -5.37 -23.21
CA TRP A 20 -5.96 -5.61 -21.83
C TRP A 20 -7.24 -5.91 -21.02
N SER A 21 -7.13 -6.85 -20.10
CA SER A 21 -8.22 -7.18 -19.18
C SER A 21 -7.67 -7.45 -17.78
N LEU A 22 -8.45 -7.09 -16.77
CA LEU A 22 -8.20 -7.41 -15.37
C LEU A 22 -9.46 -8.03 -14.78
N SER A 23 -9.31 -9.17 -14.13
CA SER A 23 -10.38 -9.80 -13.36
C SER A 23 -9.96 -9.96 -11.90
N ALA A 24 -10.91 -9.75 -10.99
CA ALA A 24 -10.66 -9.80 -9.57
C ALA A 24 -11.83 -10.40 -8.82
N THR A 25 -11.55 -11.41 -8.00
CA THR A 25 -12.50 -12.03 -7.08
C THR A 25 -11.81 -12.23 -5.75
N GLY A 26 -12.44 -11.83 -4.65
CA GLY A 26 -11.89 -11.99 -3.31
C GLY A 26 -12.46 -10.98 -2.31
N THR A 27 -12.16 -11.20 -1.04
CA THR A 27 -12.61 -10.33 0.05
C THR A 27 -11.42 -9.86 0.86
N PHE A 28 -11.32 -8.56 1.06
CA PHE A 28 -10.34 -7.91 1.91
C PHE A 28 -11.02 -7.52 3.22
N HIS A 29 -10.48 -8.04 4.31
CA HIS A 29 -10.90 -7.75 5.67
C HIS A 29 -9.96 -6.72 6.31
N GLU A 30 -10.22 -6.34 7.55
CA GLU A 30 -9.32 -5.48 8.33
C GLU A 30 -7.88 -5.99 8.31
N GLY A 31 -6.93 -5.04 8.27
CA GLY A 31 -5.51 -5.30 8.27
C GLY A 31 -4.78 -4.74 7.05
N VAL A 32 -3.50 -5.09 6.93
CA VAL A 32 -2.63 -4.65 5.84
C VAL A 32 -2.52 -5.75 4.78
N HIS A 33 -2.94 -5.46 3.58
CA HIS A 33 -2.87 -6.36 2.43
C HIS A 33 -1.82 -5.89 1.44
N LEU A 34 -1.06 -6.82 0.89
CA LEU A 34 -0.16 -6.58 -0.23
C LEU A 34 -0.79 -7.11 -1.51
N VAL A 35 -0.87 -6.28 -2.53
CA VAL A 35 -1.18 -6.68 -3.91
C VAL A 35 0.09 -6.49 -4.75
N SER A 36 0.74 -7.59 -5.06
CA SER A 36 1.97 -7.62 -5.87
C SER A 36 1.69 -7.94 -7.34
N GLY A 37 2.71 -7.85 -8.17
CA GLY A 37 2.65 -8.19 -9.60
C GLY A 37 3.60 -7.32 -10.41
N ASP A 38 3.86 -7.74 -11.64
CA ASP A 38 4.76 -7.06 -12.57
C ASP A 38 4.32 -5.61 -12.88
N VAL A 39 5.25 -4.81 -13.38
CA VAL A 39 4.93 -3.49 -13.94
C VAL A 39 3.96 -3.70 -15.11
N GLY A 40 2.85 -2.97 -15.11
CA GLY A 40 1.80 -3.13 -16.12
C GLY A 40 0.80 -4.26 -15.88
N SER A 41 0.90 -5.01 -14.77
CA SER A 41 -0.04 -6.11 -14.46
C SER A 41 -1.47 -5.66 -14.15
N GLY A 42 -1.70 -4.35 -13.90
CA GLY A 42 -3.02 -3.81 -13.60
C GLY A 42 -3.24 -3.38 -12.14
N LYS A 43 -2.19 -3.31 -11.31
CA LYS A 43 -2.28 -2.89 -9.88
C LYS A 43 -2.99 -1.56 -9.72
N SER A 44 -2.53 -0.52 -10.42
CA SER A 44 -3.15 0.81 -10.37
C SER A 44 -4.61 0.81 -10.86
N THR A 45 -4.92 -0.02 -11.86
CA THR A 45 -6.31 -0.16 -12.33
C THR A 45 -7.18 -0.83 -11.28
N LEU A 46 -6.67 -1.88 -10.60
CA LEU A 46 -7.40 -2.50 -9.50
C LEU A 46 -7.63 -1.52 -8.35
N ALA A 47 -6.62 -0.72 -8.00
CA ALA A 47 -6.77 0.35 -7.00
C ALA A 47 -7.86 1.35 -7.37
N LEU A 48 -7.89 1.80 -8.63
CA LEU A 48 -8.93 2.69 -9.16
C LEU A 48 -10.32 2.04 -9.20
N MET A 49 -10.43 0.75 -9.56
CA MET A 49 -11.68 -0.02 -9.50
C MET A 49 -12.21 -0.09 -8.06
N MET A 50 -11.35 -0.43 -7.10
CA MET A 50 -11.70 -0.50 -5.68
C MET A 50 -12.08 0.87 -5.10
N ALA A 51 -11.46 1.95 -5.58
CA ALA A 51 -11.84 3.31 -5.22
C ALA A 51 -13.18 3.76 -5.85
N GLY A 52 -13.69 3.05 -6.86
CA GLY A 52 -14.86 3.46 -7.64
C GLY A 52 -14.56 4.53 -8.68
N LEU A 53 -13.28 4.71 -9.04
CA LEU A 53 -12.80 5.71 -10.00
C LEU A 53 -12.54 5.12 -11.40
N PHE A 54 -12.67 3.81 -11.56
CA PHE A 54 -12.58 3.14 -12.85
C PHE A 54 -13.82 2.28 -13.07
N PRO A 55 -14.49 2.40 -14.24
CA PRO A 55 -15.73 1.67 -14.51
C PRO A 55 -15.45 0.18 -14.66
N LEU A 56 -16.30 -0.64 -14.07
CA LEU A 56 -16.29 -2.08 -14.30
C LEU A 56 -16.94 -2.41 -15.63
N SER A 57 -16.42 -3.40 -16.33
CA SER A 57 -17.06 -4.01 -17.50
C SER A 57 -18.07 -5.08 -17.08
N GLY A 58 -18.00 -5.57 -15.84
CA GLY A 58 -18.96 -6.47 -15.23
C GLY A 58 -18.53 -6.90 -13.82
N GLY A 59 -19.37 -7.70 -13.16
CA GLY A 59 -19.22 -8.00 -11.75
C GLY A 59 -19.59 -6.81 -10.86
N CYS A 60 -19.24 -6.88 -9.57
CA CYS A 60 -19.46 -5.77 -8.64
C CYS A 60 -18.38 -5.74 -7.55
N ILE A 61 -18.24 -4.58 -6.93
CA ILE A 61 -17.39 -4.35 -5.75
C ILE A 61 -18.31 -3.84 -4.64
N GLU A 62 -18.42 -4.60 -3.57
CA GLU A 62 -19.25 -4.28 -2.42
C GLU A 62 -18.38 -3.81 -1.26
N LYS A 63 -18.80 -2.74 -0.60
CA LYS A 63 -18.15 -2.15 0.56
C LYS A 63 -19.12 -2.21 1.74
N GLU A 64 -18.78 -2.98 2.76
CA GLU A 64 -19.58 -3.11 3.97
C GLU A 64 -18.83 -2.44 5.13
N GLU A 65 -19.52 -1.60 5.91
CA GLU A 65 -18.98 -0.82 7.03
C GLU A 65 -17.75 0.03 6.65
N ILE A 66 -17.71 0.52 5.40
CA ILE A 66 -16.70 1.44 4.89
C ILE A 66 -17.36 2.77 4.58
N THR A 67 -17.12 3.78 5.40
CA THR A 67 -17.68 5.13 5.30
C THR A 67 -16.64 6.15 4.83
N SER A 68 -15.38 5.89 5.11
CA SER A 68 -14.25 6.74 4.74
C SER A 68 -13.24 5.96 3.90
N GLY A 69 -12.85 6.52 2.76
CA GLY A 69 -11.86 5.88 1.88
C GLY A 69 -10.88 6.88 1.30
N MET A 70 -9.64 6.44 1.14
CA MET A 70 -8.57 7.22 0.52
C MET A 70 -7.81 6.37 -0.50
N LEU A 71 -7.58 6.93 -1.68
CA LEU A 71 -6.64 6.40 -2.68
C LEU A 71 -5.46 7.36 -2.81
N SER A 72 -4.28 6.92 -2.38
CA SER A 72 -3.01 7.60 -2.66
C SER A 72 -2.45 7.08 -3.98
N LEU A 73 -2.46 7.91 -5.00
CA LEU A 73 -1.94 7.57 -6.32
C LEU A 73 -0.41 7.50 -6.34
N GLN A 74 0.15 6.81 -7.34
CA GLN A 74 1.58 6.69 -7.55
C GLN A 74 2.27 8.06 -7.62
N PHE A 75 1.66 9.02 -8.31
CA PHE A 75 2.19 10.37 -8.53
C PHE A 75 1.55 11.35 -7.55
N PRO A 76 2.26 11.82 -6.51
CA PRO A 76 1.70 12.71 -5.50
C PRO A 76 1.30 14.08 -6.07
N GLU A 77 1.85 14.48 -7.21
CA GLU A 77 1.51 15.72 -7.91
C GLU A 77 0.02 15.82 -8.25
N LEU A 78 -0.65 14.68 -8.41
CA LEU A 78 -2.09 14.62 -8.72
C LEU A 78 -2.99 14.95 -7.51
N HIS A 79 -2.40 15.03 -6.32
CA HIS A 79 -3.13 15.36 -5.09
C HIS A 79 -2.85 16.79 -4.60
N VAL A 80 -1.92 17.50 -5.21
CA VAL A 80 -1.53 18.85 -4.76
C VAL A 80 -2.65 19.84 -5.00
N THR A 81 -3.07 20.53 -3.94
CA THR A 81 -4.12 21.55 -3.95
C THR A 81 -3.68 22.88 -3.33
N GLY A 82 -2.67 22.85 -2.46
CA GLY A 82 -2.12 24.04 -1.79
C GLY A 82 -1.14 24.81 -2.66
N LEU A 83 -1.08 26.12 -2.48
CA LEU A 83 -0.10 26.99 -3.15
C LEU A 83 1.27 26.96 -2.44
N SER A 84 1.28 26.62 -1.16
CA SER A 84 2.48 26.42 -0.34
C SER A 84 2.44 25.08 0.37
N VAL A 85 3.59 24.59 0.79
CA VAL A 85 3.72 23.33 1.55
C VAL A 85 2.88 23.36 2.85
N ALA A 86 2.81 24.53 3.50
CA ALA A 86 1.95 24.67 4.68
C ALA A 86 0.45 24.63 4.34
N GLU A 87 0.03 25.27 3.26
CA GLU A 87 -1.36 25.23 2.79
C GLU A 87 -1.74 23.84 2.29
N GLU A 88 -0.79 23.11 1.69
CA GLU A 88 -1.01 21.72 1.32
C GLU A 88 -1.34 20.87 2.56
N CYS A 89 -0.55 20.95 3.65
CA CYS A 89 -0.88 20.26 4.90
C CYS A 89 -2.26 20.69 5.45
N ALA A 90 -2.53 21.99 5.44
CA ALA A 90 -3.82 22.52 5.92
C ALA A 90 -5.00 22.01 5.08
N SER A 91 -4.84 21.85 3.76
CA SER A 91 -5.88 21.31 2.88
C SER A 91 -6.25 19.86 3.22
N TRP A 92 -5.29 19.10 3.76
CA TRP A 92 -5.53 17.75 4.28
C TRP A 92 -6.16 17.76 5.68
N GLY A 93 -6.30 18.93 6.33
CA GLY A 93 -6.83 19.07 7.68
C GLY A 93 -5.88 18.50 8.76
N VAL A 94 -4.57 18.57 8.51
CA VAL A 94 -3.50 18.15 9.44
C VAL A 94 -2.70 19.36 9.89
N ASP A 95 -2.04 19.26 11.05
CA ASP A 95 -1.18 20.34 11.53
C ASP A 95 0.09 20.47 10.67
N PRO A 96 0.32 21.63 10.03
CA PRO A 96 1.50 21.81 9.19
C PRO A 96 2.82 21.68 9.96
N GLY A 97 2.86 22.10 11.24
CA GLY A 97 4.08 22.01 12.05
C GLY A 97 4.51 20.57 12.26
N GLU A 98 3.59 19.72 12.72
CA GLU A 98 3.86 18.30 12.95
C GLU A 98 4.31 17.57 11.65
N ILE A 99 3.61 17.83 10.55
CA ILE A 99 3.95 17.20 9.26
C ILE A 99 5.31 17.67 8.74
N LEU A 100 5.59 18.95 8.80
CA LEU A 100 6.84 19.53 8.33
C LEU A 100 8.05 19.04 9.12
N ASP A 101 7.92 18.94 10.44
CA ASP A 101 8.96 18.40 11.32
C ASP A 101 9.19 16.91 11.05
N ALA A 102 8.11 16.13 10.95
CA ALA A 102 8.17 14.69 10.67
C ALA A 102 8.76 14.36 9.28
N THR A 103 8.67 15.30 8.32
CA THR A 103 9.18 15.12 6.95
C THR A 103 10.49 15.86 6.69
N GLY A 104 10.99 16.65 7.65
CA GLY A 104 12.19 17.47 7.47
C GLY A 104 12.00 18.63 6.48
N LEU A 105 10.76 19.11 6.31
CA LEU A 105 10.41 20.17 5.35
C LEU A 105 10.13 21.52 6.01
N THR A 106 10.47 21.72 7.28
CA THR A 106 10.22 22.95 8.04
C THR A 106 10.72 24.21 7.33
N MET A 107 11.93 24.13 6.72
CA MET A 107 12.53 25.25 5.96
C MET A 107 11.85 25.48 4.59
N ARG A 108 10.99 24.59 4.15
CA ARG A 108 10.27 24.64 2.87
C ARG A 108 8.80 25.07 3.03
N LYS A 109 8.41 25.49 4.22
CA LYS A 109 7.00 25.82 4.60
C LYS A 109 6.29 26.72 3.59
N GLY A 110 6.97 27.77 3.11
CA GLY A 110 6.41 28.73 2.15
C GLY A 110 6.67 28.38 0.66
N ALA A 111 7.38 27.29 0.37
CA ALA A 111 7.67 26.90 -1.00
C ALA A 111 6.43 26.28 -1.66
N SER A 112 6.33 26.35 -2.99
CA SER A 112 5.32 25.60 -3.73
C SER A 112 5.56 24.09 -3.56
N PRO A 113 4.53 23.27 -3.30
CA PRO A 113 4.68 21.82 -3.23
C PRO A 113 5.30 21.23 -4.51
N LEU A 114 4.96 21.78 -5.67
CA LEU A 114 5.48 21.35 -6.97
C LEU A 114 6.95 21.71 -7.19
N SER A 115 7.56 22.55 -6.33
CA SER A 115 9.00 22.83 -6.34
C SER A 115 9.82 21.85 -5.50
N LEU A 116 9.17 20.94 -4.79
CA LEU A 116 9.83 19.88 -4.05
C LEU A 116 10.38 18.82 -5.01
N SER A 117 11.45 18.13 -4.60
CA SER A 117 11.84 16.91 -5.29
C SER A 117 10.75 15.85 -5.19
N ARG A 118 10.74 14.87 -6.09
CA ARG A 118 9.75 13.78 -6.06
C ARG A 118 9.71 13.04 -4.73
N GLY A 119 10.86 12.78 -4.13
CA GLY A 119 10.96 12.14 -2.82
C GLY A 119 10.40 13.02 -1.70
N GLU A 120 10.72 14.32 -1.68
CA GLU A 120 10.17 15.27 -0.72
C GLU A 120 8.64 15.37 -0.83
N LEU A 121 8.12 15.51 -2.05
CA LEU A 121 6.68 15.60 -2.28
C LEU A 121 5.98 14.29 -1.90
N LYS A 122 6.58 13.12 -2.20
CA LYS A 122 6.05 11.81 -1.79
C LYS A 122 5.99 11.67 -0.28
N ARG A 123 7.06 12.08 0.44
CA ARG A 123 7.07 12.08 1.92
C ARG A 123 6.00 12.98 2.50
N LEU A 124 5.88 14.21 1.98
CA LEU A 124 4.86 15.17 2.42
C LEU A 124 3.46 14.57 2.25
N HIS A 125 3.14 14.10 1.04
CA HIS A 125 1.84 13.51 0.72
C HIS A 125 1.51 12.31 1.62
N LEU A 126 2.43 11.34 1.73
CA LEU A 126 2.20 10.15 2.57
C LEU A 126 2.11 10.51 4.06
N ALA A 127 2.83 11.53 4.53
CA ALA A 127 2.70 12.01 5.90
C ALA A 127 1.30 12.57 6.16
N CYS A 128 0.75 13.36 5.24
CA CYS A 128 -0.61 13.89 5.34
C CYS A 128 -1.67 12.77 5.29
N VAL A 129 -1.53 11.83 4.35
CA VAL A 129 -2.44 10.68 4.21
C VAL A 129 -2.44 9.83 5.49
N LEU A 130 -1.27 9.45 5.98
CA LEU A 130 -1.14 8.56 7.14
C LEU A 130 -1.41 9.23 8.50
N ALA A 131 -1.49 10.55 8.55
CA ALA A 131 -1.92 11.28 9.75
C ALA A 131 -3.42 11.13 10.05
N LYS A 132 -4.20 10.56 9.13
CA LYS A 132 -5.64 10.36 9.26
C LYS A 132 -5.98 8.87 9.27
N ASP A 133 -7.10 8.54 9.87
CA ASP A 133 -7.66 7.19 9.85
C ASP A 133 -8.72 7.07 8.76
N TYR A 134 -8.70 5.95 8.07
CA TYR A 134 -9.65 5.59 7.01
C TYR A 134 -10.11 4.16 7.20
N ASP A 135 -11.39 3.91 6.90
CA ASP A 135 -11.90 2.54 6.85
C ASP A 135 -11.27 1.75 5.70
N LEU A 136 -10.95 2.44 4.59
CA LEU A 136 -10.26 1.88 3.42
C LEU A 136 -9.15 2.81 2.94
N LEU A 137 -7.91 2.38 3.07
CA LEU A 137 -6.73 3.08 2.56
C LEU A 137 -6.09 2.28 1.41
N LEU A 138 -6.09 2.84 0.22
CA LEU A 138 -5.47 2.27 -0.98
C LEU A 138 -4.18 3.05 -1.29
N LEU A 139 -3.05 2.37 -1.30
CA LEU A 139 -1.72 2.96 -1.54
C LEU A 139 -1.13 2.41 -2.84
N ASP A 140 -1.13 3.20 -3.90
CA ASP A 140 -0.54 2.83 -5.19
C ASP A 140 0.92 3.26 -5.27
N GLU A 141 1.82 2.27 -5.34
CA GLU A 141 3.27 2.41 -5.37
C GLU A 141 3.81 3.40 -4.31
N PRO A 142 3.48 3.20 -3.00
CA PRO A 142 3.86 4.17 -1.98
C PRO A 142 5.36 4.27 -1.76
N PHE A 143 6.13 3.23 -2.10
CA PHE A 143 7.57 3.16 -1.89
C PHE A 143 8.40 3.78 -3.02
N SER A 144 7.76 4.13 -4.14
CA SER A 144 8.46 4.74 -5.28
C SER A 144 9.05 6.10 -4.90
N SER A 145 10.26 6.38 -5.39
CA SER A 145 11.00 7.64 -5.15
C SER A 145 11.42 7.89 -3.69
N LEU A 146 11.30 6.91 -2.81
CA LEU A 146 11.80 6.94 -1.44
C LEU A 146 13.13 6.19 -1.35
N ASP A 147 14.05 6.69 -0.53
CA ASP A 147 15.25 5.96 -0.15
C ASP A 147 14.96 4.85 0.89
N CYS A 148 15.98 4.07 1.23
CA CYS A 148 15.80 2.93 2.14
C CYS A 148 15.33 3.36 3.54
N GLU A 149 15.84 4.48 4.07
CA GLU A 149 15.46 4.98 5.39
C GLU A 149 14.00 5.43 5.41
N GLU A 150 13.58 6.16 4.40
CA GLU A 150 12.20 6.63 4.25
C GLU A 150 11.21 5.47 4.06
N LYS A 151 11.60 4.42 3.31
CA LYS A 151 10.79 3.20 3.18
C LYS A 151 10.59 2.50 4.52
N VAL A 152 11.63 2.41 5.35
CA VAL A 152 11.53 1.82 6.70
C VAL A 152 10.58 2.64 7.59
N LYS A 153 10.70 3.97 7.58
CA LYS A 153 9.81 4.87 8.31
C LYS A 153 8.35 4.70 7.84
N LEU A 154 8.14 4.61 6.52
CA LEU A 154 6.82 4.38 5.95
C LEU A 154 6.23 3.04 6.39
N CYS A 155 7.01 1.96 6.34
CA CYS A 155 6.59 0.64 6.83
C CYS A 155 6.16 0.68 8.30
N ALA A 156 6.93 1.36 9.16
CA ALA A 156 6.59 1.51 10.57
C ALA A 156 5.26 2.27 10.76
N ARG A 157 5.03 3.36 10.02
CA ARG A 157 3.77 4.12 10.07
C ARG A 157 2.57 3.29 9.58
N ILE A 158 2.73 2.53 8.51
CA ILE A 158 1.66 1.63 8.03
C ILE A 158 1.35 0.56 9.09
N GLY A 159 2.38 -0.02 9.71
CA GLY A 159 2.22 -1.04 10.76
C GLY A 159 1.56 -0.53 12.04
N GLN A 160 1.55 0.78 12.28
CA GLN A 160 0.86 1.40 13.42
C GLN A 160 -0.65 1.60 13.18
N LYS A 161 -1.13 1.43 11.96
CA LYS A 161 -2.56 1.48 11.66
C LYS A 161 -3.24 0.25 12.24
N SER A 162 -4.01 0.46 13.30
CA SER A 162 -4.64 -0.60 14.09
C SER A 162 -6.06 -0.95 13.63
N GLN A 163 -6.65 -0.15 12.74
CA GLN A 163 -8.02 -0.30 12.29
C GLN A 163 -8.14 -0.04 10.78
N GLY A 164 -9.19 -0.57 10.18
CA GLY A 164 -9.48 -0.40 8.77
C GLY A 164 -8.68 -1.34 7.85
N ILE A 165 -8.95 -1.20 6.58
CA ILE A 165 -8.33 -1.99 5.51
C ILE A 165 -7.29 -1.13 4.82
N THR A 166 -6.02 -1.51 4.90
CA THR A 166 -4.94 -0.88 4.12
C THR A 166 -4.49 -1.83 3.02
N ILE A 167 -4.56 -1.40 1.77
CA ILE A 167 -4.11 -2.20 0.62
C ILE A 167 -2.96 -1.49 -0.08
N ILE A 168 -1.83 -2.17 -0.15
CA ILE A 168 -0.60 -1.69 -0.77
C ILE A 168 -0.46 -2.37 -2.13
N PHE A 169 -0.49 -1.59 -3.20
CA PHE A 169 -0.23 -2.04 -4.56
C PHE A 169 1.21 -1.69 -4.91
N THR A 170 2.07 -2.68 -5.09
CA THR A 170 3.48 -2.41 -5.36
C THR A 170 4.21 -3.57 -6.04
N HIS A 171 5.30 -3.24 -6.71
CA HIS A 171 6.30 -4.19 -7.18
C HIS A 171 7.57 -4.20 -6.31
N GLU A 172 7.61 -3.42 -5.21
CA GLU A 172 8.70 -3.43 -4.23
C GLU A 172 8.81 -4.82 -3.58
N GLN A 173 10.06 -5.29 -3.41
CA GLN A 173 10.35 -6.61 -2.85
C GLN A 173 11.29 -6.61 -1.65
N ASN A 174 11.93 -5.46 -1.35
CA ASN A 174 13.02 -5.42 -0.38
C ASN A 174 12.60 -4.87 0.99
N ILE A 175 11.82 -3.79 0.99
CA ILE A 175 11.41 -3.10 2.23
C ILE A 175 9.90 -2.97 2.22
N LEU A 176 9.24 -3.85 2.96
CA LEU A 176 7.79 -3.95 3.06
C LEU A 176 7.36 -4.00 4.54
N PRO A 177 6.17 -3.54 4.89
CA PRO A 177 5.63 -3.70 6.24
C PRO A 177 5.19 -5.14 6.51
N ARG A 178 4.90 -5.47 7.76
CA ARG A 178 4.13 -6.68 8.06
C ARG A 178 2.77 -6.61 7.39
N VAL A 179 2.31 -7.74 6.83
CA VAL A 179 1.03 -7.81 6.14
C VAL A 179 0.18 -8.96 6.67
N THR A 180 -1.12 -8.76 6.64
CA THR A 180 -2.11 -9.78 7.02
C THR A 180 -2.30 -10.80 5.92
N ARG A 181 -2.31 -10.36 4.65
CA ARG A 181 -2.57 -11.22 3.50
C ARG A 181 -1.82 -10.72 2.26
N ILE A 182 -1.44 -11.65 1.42
CA ILE A 182 -0.76 -11.39 0.14
C ILE A 182 -1.68 -11.80 -1.01
N TRP A 183 -1.78 -10.91 -1.96
CA TRP A 183 -2.45 -11.09 -3.24
C TRP A 183 -1.47 -10.81 -4.36
N GLU A 184 -1.71 -11.39 -5.51
CA GLU A 184 -0.87 -11.19 -6.67
C GLU A 184 -1.71 -11.06 -7.94
N ILE A 185 -1.35 -10.13 -8.83
CA ILE A 185 -1.94 -10.05 -10.15
C ILE A 185 -1.05 -10.84 -11.11
N VAL A 186 -1.58 -11.96 -11.62
CA VAL A 186 -0.92 -12.85 -12.57
C VAL A 186 -1.77 -12.93 -13.83
N ASP A 187 -1.18 -12.60 -14.97
CA ASP A 187 -1.84 -12.67 -16.27
C ASP A 187 -3.23 -12.00 -16.29
N GLY A 188 -3.33 -10.81 -15.67
CA GLY A 188 -4.57 -10.03 -15.58
C GLY A 188 -5.62 -10.58 -14.62
N THR A 189 -5.25 -11.50 -13.73
CA THR A 189 -6.16 -12.07 -12.73
C THR A 189 -5.61 -11.87 -11.33
N LEU A 190 -6.45 -11.38 -10.40
CA LEU A 190 -6.13 -11.29 -8.99
C LEU A 190 -6.17 -12.69 -8.35
N VAL A 191 -5.07 -13.11 -7.77
CA VAL A 191 -4.89 -14.41 -7.11
C VAL A 191 -4.67 -14.18 -5.62
N ASP A 192 -5.37 -14.92 -4.79
CA ASP A 192 -5.16 -14.95 -3.35
C ASP A 192 -4.00 -15.90 -3.02
N CYS A 193 -2.87 -15.37 -2.57
CA CYS A 193 -1.73 -16.17 -2.13
C CYS A 193 -1.87 -16.67 -0.68
N GLY A 194 -2.77 -16.07 0.11
CA GLY A 194 -3.01 -16.42 1.51
C GLY A 194 -2.30 -15.51 2.51
N THR A 195 -2.18 -16.01 3.74
CA THR A 195 -1.53 -15.31 4.86
C THR A 195 -0.08 -15.75 5.00
N PRO A 196 0.88 -14.83 5.30
CA PRO A 196 2.22 -15.24 5.67
C PRO A 196 2.21 -16.12 6.95
N PRO A 197 3.12 -17.09 7.07
CA PRO A 197 4.15 -17.45 6.10
C PRO A 197 3.65 -18.37 4.97
N ASP A 198 2.45 -18.95 5.02
CA ASP A 198 1.98 -19.94 4.05
C ASP A 198 1.83 -19.37 2.63
N ALA A 199 1.50 -18.09 2.52
CA ALA A 199 1.44 -17.37 1.25
C ALA A 199 2.71 -17.49 0.41
N PHE A 200 3.89 -17.66 1.02
CA PHE A 200 5.17 -17.71 0.31
C PHE A 200 5.30 -18.91 -0.65
N GLN A 201 4.50 -19.96 -0.47
CA GLN A 201 4.48 -21.11 -1.37
C GLN A 201 3.66 -20.85 -2.66
N HIS A 202 2.73 -19.91 -2.60
CA HIS A 202 1.79 -19.60 -3.67
C HIS A 202 2.09 -18.26 -4.34
N TRP A 203 2.96 -17.43 -3.73
CA TRP A 203 3.33 -16.13 -4.23
C TRP A 203 4.45 -16.25 -5.28
N ARG A 204 4.15 -15.99 -6.55
CA ARG A 204 5.08 -16.13 -7.67
C ARG A 204 6.29 -15.19 -7.55
N HIS A 205 6.02 -13.93 -7.13
CA HIS A 205 7.02 -12.88 -6.96
C HIS A 205 7.57 -12.80 -5.53
N VAL A 206 7.63 -13.93 -4.80
CA VAL A 206 8.21 -13.94 -3.47
C VAL A 206 9.65 -13.42 -3.50
N PRO A 207 10.02 -12.45 -2.61
CA PRO A 207 11.34 -11.84 -2.58
C PRO A 207 12.49 -12.87 -2.54
N PRO A 208 13.59 -12.63 -3.28
CA PRO A 208 14.74 -13.55 -3.32
C PRO A 208 15.31 -13.86 -1.92
N VAL A 209 15.27 -12.89 -0.99
CA VAL A 209 15.75 -13.09 0.39
C VAL A 209 14.91 -14.15 1.11
N ILE A 210 13.59 -14.15 0.95
CA ILE A 210 12.70 -15.15 1.56
C ILE A 210 12.98 -16.54 0.98
N LYS A 211 13.14 -16.64 -0.35
CA LYS A 211 13.54 -17.90 -1.02
C LYS A 211 14.83 -18.45 -0.43
N LYS A 212 15.84 -17.58 -0.29
CA LYS A 212 17.16 -17.96 0.24
C LYS A 212 17.07 -18.43 1.71
N LEU A 213 16.38 -17.68 2.57
CA LEU A 213 16.18 -18.04 3.97
C LEU A 213 15.48 -19.40 4.11
N THR A 214 14.40 -19.60 3.34
CA THR A 214 13.65 -20.88 3.34
C THR A 214 14.53 -22.05 2.88
N THR A 215 15.37 -21.86 1.85
CA THR A 215 16.31 -22.87 1.37
C THR A 215 17.36 -23.22 2.44
N LEU A 216 17.72 -22.25 3.28
CA LEU A 216 18.65 -22.45 4.41
C LEU A 216 17.97 -23.03 5.66
N GLY A 217 16.70 -23.42 5.58
CA GLY A 217 15.95 -24.05 6.68
C GLY A 217 15.28 -23.07 7.65
N SER A 218 15.32 -21.76 7.40
CA SER A 218 14.65 -20.76 8.23
C SER A 218 13.60 -20.00 7.44
N ARG A 219 12.34 -20.21 7.79
CA ARG A 219 11.21 -19.54 7.16
C ARG A 219 10.84 -18.30 7.99
N PRO A 220 10.83 -17.09 7.41
CA PRO A 220 10.37 -15.90 8.12
C PRO A 220 8.86 -15.95 8.36
N ASP A 221 8.41 -15.37 9.47
CA ASP A 221 7.00 -15.39 9.85
C ASP A 221 6.16 -14.40 9.03
N ASN A 222 6.80 -13.34 8.49
CA ASN A 222 6.19 -12.35 7.62
C ASN A 222 7.27 -11.74 6.69
N ILE A 223 6.93 -10.65 5.99
CA ILE A 223 7.78 -10.04 4.98
C ILE A 223 8.53 -8.78 5.47
N SER A 224 8.31 -8.36 6.71
CA SER A 224 8.98 -7.16 7.24
C SER A 224 10.48 -7.40 7.46
N LEU A 225 11.24 -6.31 7.52
CA LEU A 225 12.68 -6.40 7.78
C LEU A 225 13.00 -7.10 9.09
N ASP A 226 12.17 -6.93 10.11
CA ASP A 226 12.38 -7.56 11.41
C ASP A 226 12.14 -9.08 11.34
N ASP A 227 11.06 -9.52 10.68
CA ASP A 227 10.81 -10.94 10.44
C ASP A 227 11.94 -11.59 9.63
N LEU A 228 12.50 -10.88 8.63
CA LEU A 228 13.62 -11.37 7.83
C LEU A 228 14.92 -11.46 8.65
N ARG A 229 15.19 -10.47 9.51
CA ARG A 229 16.35 -10.48 10.43
C ARG A 229 16.25 -11.62 11.43
N GLU A 230 15.09 -11.81 12.06
CA GLU A 230 14.86 -12.92 12.99
C GLU A 230 15.07 -14.27 12.32
N ALA A 231 14.55 -14.45 11.10
CA ALA A 231 14.77 -15.67 10.35
C ALA A 231 16.26 -15.87 10.00
N ALA A 232 16.99 -14.80 9.67
CA ALA A 232 18.42 -14.88 9.40
C ALA A 232 19.24 -15.25 10.67
N CYS A 233 18.88 -14.69 11.83
CA CYS A 233 19.54 -15.04 13.10
C CYS A 233 19.34 -16.52 13.48
N ARG A 234 18.18 -17.10 13.18
CA ARG A 234 17.90 -18.53 13.43
C ARG A 234 18.80 -19.50 12.62
N ILE A 235 19.45 -19.04 11.56
CA ILE A 235 20.38 -19.87 10.76
C ILE A 235 21.79 -19.87 11.37
N GLN A 236 22.14 -18.83 12.13
CA GLN A 236 23.51 -18.64 12.65
C GLN A 236 23.70 -19.26 14.04
N GLY A 237 22.65 -19.68 14.71
CA GLY A 237 22.66 -20.34 16.02
C GLY A 237 22.45 -21.85 15.91
#